data_18c1a6313a58497c94f3f0b25e215c80
#
_entry.id   18c1a6313a58497c94f3f0b25e215c80
#
_cell.length_a   1.000
_cell.length_b   1.000
_cell.length_c   1.000
_cell.angle_alpha   90.00
_cell.angle_beta   90.00
_cell.angle_gamma   90.00
#
_symmetry.space_group_name_H-M   'P 1'
#
loop_
_entity.id
_entity.type
_entity.pdbx_description
1 polymer ?
#
loop_
_entity_poly.entity_id
_entity_poly.type
_entity_poly.pdbx_seq_one_letter_code
_entity_poly.pdbx_strand_id
1 'polypeptide(L)'
;MLGMSFVFWVIVHGIADGAFKGISSVDELLSTRPPPGRESFTLQWTDRAQSLPFFRMVTPQGPEEMKGLTFSSLNHNFISLAEQDRFEDHLQVHGIREEVANRIDRITSLSPHSSIVLLIILSSQRV
;
A
#
# COMPACT_ATOMS: atom_id res chain seq x y z
N MET A 1 -10.47 9.16 11.38
CA MET A 1 -10.26 9.38 9.94
C MET A 1 -9.63 8.14 9.30
N LEU A 2 -10.41 7.13 8.94
CA LEU A 2 -9.92 5.91 8.26
C LEU A 2 -9.61 6.13 6.76
N GLY A 3 -10.23 7.11 6.13
CA GLY A 3 -10.16 7.31 4.67
C GLY A 3 -8.83 7.80 4.09
N MET A 4 -7.85 8.15 4.93
CA MET A 4 -6.54 8.64 4.48
C MET A 4 -5.39 7.67 4.83
N SER A 5 -5.70 6.48 5.37
CA SER A 5 -4.69 5.49 5.71
C SER A 5 -4.30 4.68 4.46
N PHE A 6 -2.99 4.56 4.22
CA PHE A 6 -2.45 3.67 3.17
C PHE A 6 -2.96 2.23 3.33
N VAL A 7 -3.04 1.75 4.57
CA VAL A 7 -3.54 0.40 4.88
C VAL A 7 -5.00 0.23 4.43
N PHE A 8 -5.83 1.24 4.63
CA PHE A 8 -7.21 1.22 4.16
C PHE A 8 -7.29 1.05 2.63
N TRP A 9 -6.49 1.82 1.88
CA TRP A 9 -6.44 1.72 0.42
C TRP A 9 -5.93 0.36 -0.07
N VAL A 10 -4.94 -0.22 0.60
CA VAL A 10 -4.45 -1.57 0.30
C VAL A 10 -5.55 -2.60 0.51
N ILE A 11 -6.31 -2.49 1.60
CA ILE A 11 -7.43 -3.40 1.89
C ILE A 11 -8.54 -3.26 0.85
N VAL A 12 -8.96 -2.03 0.53
CA VAL A 12 -10.01 -1.78 -0.46
C VAL A 12 -9.60 -2.31 -1.84
N HIS A 13 -8.35 -2.08 -2.23
CA HIS A 13 -7.82 -2.60 -3.49
C HIS A 13 -7.76 -4.13 -3.50
N GLY A 14 -7.32 -4.75 -2.41
CA GLY A 14 -7.32 -6.21 -2.27
C GLY A 14 -8.72 -6.82 -2.30
N ILE A 15 -9.73 -6.16 -1.72
CA ILE A 15 -11.13 -6.60 -1.80
C ILE A 15 -11.63 -6.50 -3.25
N ALA A 16 -11.36 -5.38 -3.94
CA ALA A 16 -11.77 -5.19 -5.35
C ALA A 16 -11.17 -6.26 -6.28
N ASP A 17 -9.96 -6.71 -5.99
CA ASP A 17 -9.28 -7.80 -6.72
C ASP A 17 -9.71 -9.21 -6.28
N GLY A 18 -10.56 -9.34 -5.28
CA GLY A 18 -10.92 -10.65 -4.71
C GLY A 18 -9.73 -11.36 -4.08
N ALA A 19 -8.81 -10.61 -3.48
CA ALA A 19 -7.55 -11.12 -2.99
C ALA A 19 -7.64 -11.81 -1.62
N PHE A 20 -8.71 -11.58 -0.86
CA PHE A 20 -8.87 -12.11 0.49
C PHE A 20 -9.83 -13.30 0.54
N LYS A 21 -9.46 -14.33 1.29
CA LYS A 21 -10.32 -15.49 1.53
C LYS A 21 -11.50 -15.10 2.44
N GLY A 22 -12.73 -15.34 1.97
CA GLY A 22 -13.94 -15.15 2.76
C GLY A 22 -14.36 -13.70 2.98
N ILE A 23 -13.77 -12.73 2.27
CA ILE A 23 -14.16 -11.31 2.33
C ILE A 23 -14.25 -10.76 0.93
N SER A 24 -15.46 -10.34 0.55
CA SER A 24 -15.78 -9.82 -0.79
C SER A 24 -16.20 -8.35 -0.80
N SER A 25 -16.43 -7.77 0.38
CA SER A 25 -16.84 -6.37 0.52
C SER A 25 -16.26 -5.71 1.77
N VAL A 26 -16.24 -4.38 1.77
CA VAL A 26 -15.81 -3.60 2.93
C VAL A 26 -16.79 -3.79 4.09
N ASP A 27 -18.09 -3.89 3.82
CA ASP A 27 -19.11 -4.09 4.85
C ASP A 27 -18.94 -5.46 5.55
N GLU A 28 -18.61 -6.49 4.78
CA GLU A 28 -18.29 -7.81 5.29
C GLU A 28 -17.04 -7.79 6.18
N LEU A 29 -15.99 -7.08 5.76
CA LEU A 29 -14.80 -6.88 6.57
C LEU A 29 -15.12 -6.17 7.90
N LEU A 30 -15.90 -5.08 7.85
CA LEU A 30 -16.26 -4.30 9.03
C LEU A 30 -17.20 -5.06 9.99
N SER A 31 -17.99 -6.00 9.49
CA SER A 31 -18.86 -6.86 10.29
C SER A 31 -18.15 -8.07 10.88
N THR A 32 -17.00 -8.44 10.35
CA THR A 32 -16.20 -9.59 10.82
C THR A 32 -15.66 -9.29 12.24
N ARG A 33 -15.87 -10.24 13.14
CA ARG A 33 -15.40 -10.17 14.53
C ARG A 33 -14.25 -11.14 14.75
N PRO A 34 -13.26 -10.77 15.58
CA PRO A 34 -12.23 -11.73 16.00
C PRO A 34 -12.84 -12.94 16.71
N PRO A 35 -12.23 -14.11 16.60
CA PRO A 35 -12.65 -15.29 17.35
C PRO A 35 -12.65 -15.04 18.86
N PRO A 36 -13.49 -15.75 19.65
CA PRO A 36 -13.50 -15.63 21.10
C PRO A 36 -12.11 -15.77 21.70
N GLY A 37 -11.72 -14.85 22.58
CA GLY A 37 -10.42 -14.83 23.22
C GLY A 37 -9.27 -14.23 22.39
N ARG A 38 -9.58 -13.66 21.23
CA ARG A 38 -8.60 -12.92 20.42
C ARG A 38 -9.07 -11.49 20.18
N GLU A 39 -8.12 -10.55 20.19
CA GLU A 39 -8.40 -9.13 19.91
C GLU A 39 -8.28 -8.79 18.42
N SER A 40 -7.71 -9.70 17.62
CA SER A 40 -7.46 -9.50 16.19
C SER A 40 -7.64 -10.80 15.41
N PHE A 41 -7.79 -10.67 14.10
CA PHE A 41 -7.74 -11.78 13.14
C PHE A 41 -6.86 -11.40 11.95
N THR A 42 -6.32 -12.41 11.29
CA THR A 42 -5.46 -12.23 10.13
C THR A 42 -6.25 -12.42 8.84
N LEU A 43 -6.21 -11.43 7.95
CA LEU A 43 -6.70 -11.56 6.59
C LEU A 43 -5.81 -12.52 5.81
N GLN A 44 -6.42 -13.55 5.23
CA GLN A 44 -5.69 -14.53 4.44
C GLN A 44 -5.84 -14.24 2.96
N TRP A 45 -4.73 -14.27 2.23
CA TRP A 45 -4.71 -14.13 0.79
C TRP A 45 -5.26 -15.40 0.12
N THR A 46 -5.97 -15.21 -0.99
CA THR A 46 -6.30 -16.33 -1.88
C THR A 46 -5.04 -16.86 -2.57
N ASP A 47 -5.04 -18.13 -2.96
CA ASP A 47 -3.89 -18.75 -3.63
C ASP A 47 -3.57 -18.05 -4.97
N ARG A 48 -4.62 -17.60 -5.68
CA ARG A 48 -4.47 -16.76 -6.87
C ARG A 48 -3.76 -15.45 -6.56
N ALA A 49 -4.17 -14.73 -5.53
CA ALA A 49 -3.60 -13.43 -5.17
C ALA A 49 -2.13 -13.54 -4.74
N GLN A 50 -1.73 -14.65 -4.13
CA GLN A 50 -0.33 -14.90 -3.75
C GLN A 50 0.61 -15.02 -4.96
N SER A 51 0.09 -15.44 -6.12
CA SER A 51 0.87 -15.61 -7.35
C SER A 51 0.87 -14.39 -8.27
N LEU A 52 0.06 -13.38 -7.97
CA LEU A 52 -0.10 -12.18 -8.80
C LEU A 52 0.56 -10.95 -8.16
N PRO A 53 1.09 -10.03 -8.98
CA PRO A 53 1.56 -8.75 -8.46
C PRO A 53 0.37 -7.94 -7.92
N PHE A 54 0.54 -7.33 -6.75
CA PHE A 54 -0.50 -6.51 -6.14
C PHE A 54 -0.75 -5.22 -6.93
N PHE A 55 0.31 -4.52 -7.29
CA PHE A 55 0.26 -3.37 -8.21
C PHE A 55 0.63 -3.82 -9.61
N ARG A 56 -0.31 -3.66 -10.54
CA ARG A 56 -0.18 -4.14 -11.91
C ARG A 56 0.04 -3.00 -12.89
N MET A 57 0.68 -3.33 -14.02
CA MET A 57 0.80 -2.41 -15.13
C MET A 57 -0.57 -2.16 -15.75
N VAL A 58 -0.90 -0.90 -15.96
CA VAL A 58 -2.15 -0.50 -16.64
C VAL A 58 -1.83 -0.15 -18.09
N THR A 59 -2.59 -0.74 -19.01
CA THR A 59 -2.53 -0.47 -20.43
C THR A 59 -3.86 0.15 -20.90
N PRO A 60 -3.96 0.69 -22.13
CA PRO A 60 -5.21 1.18 -22.67
C PRO A 60 -6.33 0.14 -22.72
N GLN A 61 -5.97 -1.14 -22.71
CA GLN A 61 -6.90 -2.27 -22.70
C GLN A 61 -7.31 -2.70 -21.27
N GLY A 62 -6.68 -2.13 -20.26
CA GLY A 62 -6.89 -2.44 -18.85
C GLY A 62 -5.63 -2.91 -18.12
N PRO A 63 -5.75 -3.32 -16.85
CA PRO A 63 -4.64 -3.83 -16.07
C PRO A 63 -4.18 -5.21 -16.58
N GLU A 64 -2.88 -5.37 -16.76
CA GLU A 64 -2.26 -6.66 -17.12
C GLU A 64 -2.17 -7.55 -15.87
N GLU A 65 -2.75 -8.74 -15.92
CA GLU A 65 -2.89 -9.61 -14.75
C GLU A 65 -1.54 -10.07 -14.19
N MET A 66 -0.60 -10.44 -15.06
CA MET A 66 0.68 -11.04 -14.66
C MET A 66 1.85 -10.07 -14.59
N LYS A 67 1.64 -8.81 -15.00
CA LYS A 67 2.73 -7.83 -15.09
C LYS A 67 2.63 -6.79 -14.00
N GLY A 68 3.60 -6.82 -13.10
CA GLY A 68 3.72 -5.83 -12.03
C GLY A 68 4.06 -4.43 -12.55
N LEU A 69 3.62 -3.43 -11.81
CA LEU A 69 4.00 -2.03 -12.07
C LEU A 69 5.50 -1.86 -11.85
N THR A 70 6.20 -1.41 -12.88
CA THR A 70 7.64 -1.14 -12.79
C THR A 70 7.91 0.21 -12.12
N PHE A 71 9.06 0.35 -11.48
CA PHE A 71 9.50 1.64 -10.93
C PHE A 71 9.54 2.74 -12.01
N SER A 72 10.03 2.41 -13.19
CA SER A 72 10.07 3.36 -14.31
C SER A 72 8.69 3.87 -14.70
N SER A 73 7.71 2.97 -14.82
CA SER A 73 6.32 3.36 -15.13
C SER A 73 5.69 4.18 -14.01
N LEU A 74 5.94 3.80 -12.76
CA LEU A 74 5.46 4.56 -11.61
C LEU A 74 6.05 5.97 -11.60
N ASN A 75 7.35 6.10 -11.76
CA ASN A 75 8.04 7.38 -11.77
C ASN A 75 7.58 8.27 -12.94
N HIS A 76 7.40 7.69 -14.13
CA HIS A 76 6.86 8.41 -15.28
C HIS A 76 5.46 8.95 -15.02
N ASN A 77 4.57 8.13 -14.43
CA ASN A 77 3.22 8.55 -14.07
C ASN A 77 3.23 9.67 -13.03
N PHE A 78 4.15 9.63 -12.06
CA PHE A 78 4.32 10.70 -11.07
C PHE A 78 4.75 12.02 -11.70
N ILE A 79 5.74 11.98 -12.60
CA ILE A 79 6.21 13.16 -13.32
C ILE A 79 5.07 13.75 -14.15
N SER A 80 4.37 12.92 -14.91
CA SER A 80 3.24 13.36 -15.74
C SER A 80 2.12 13.99 -14.92
N LEU A 81 1.79 13.40 -13.76
CA LEU A 81 0.79 13.94 -12.85
C LEU A 81 1.22 15.30 -12.27
N ALA A 82 2.49 15.43 -11.88
CA ALA A 82 3.04 16.67 -11.38
C ALA A 82 2.99 17.80 -12.43
N GLU A 83 3.31 17.48 -13.69
CA GLU A 83 3.23 18.41 -14.80
C GLU A 83 1.78 18.86 -15.06
N GLN A 84 0.81 17.95 -14.98
CA GLN A 84 -0.61 18.27 -15.14
C GLN A 84 -1.12 19.20 -14.03
N ASP A 85 -0.69 18.99 -12.79
CA ASP A 85 -1.08 19.78 -11.63
C ASP A 85 -0.23 21.05 -11.45
N ARG A 86 0.68 21.34 -12.40
CA ARG A 86 1.55 22.52 -12.41
C ARG A 86 2.41 22.64 -11.15
N PHE A 87 2.91 21.54 -10.63
CA PHE A 87 3.93 21.59 -9.60
C PHE A 87 5.21 22.18 -10.18
N GLU A 88 5.75 23.22 -9.53
CA GLU A 88 7.00 23.87 -9.96
C GLU A 88 8.23 22.99 -9.76
N ASP A 89 8.17 22.10 -8.77
CA ASP A 89 9.24 21.14 -8.49
C ASP A 89 8.99 19.80 -9.20
N HIS A 90 10.07 19.24 -9.73
CA HIS A 90 10.03 17.89 -10.33
C HIS A 90 9.74 16.84 -9.26
N LEU A 91 8.46 16.47 -9.11
CA LEU A 91 8.07 15.36 -8.26
C LEU A 91 8.63 14.04 -8.83
N GLN A 92 9.52 13.43 -8.07
CA GLN A 92 10.04 12.10 -8.34
C GLN A 92 9.79 11.20 -7.14
N VAL A 93 9.63 9.90 -7.40
CA VAL A 93 9.46 8.91 -6.33
C VAL A 93 10.61 8.95 -5.31
N HIS A 94 11.82 9.27 -5.76
CA HIS A 94 12.97 9.47 -4.87
C HIS A 94 12.79 10.64 -3.89
N GLY A 95 12.29 11.77 -4.35
CA GLY A 95 12.03 12.93 -3.49
C GLY A 95 10.98 12.64 -2.42
N ILE A 96 9.92 11.91 -2.77
CA ILE A 96 8.92 11.47 -1.80
C ILE A 96 9.55 10.53 -0.76
N ARG A 97 10.42 9.61 -1.19
CA ARG A 97 11.11 8.69 -0.29
C ARG A 97 12.04 9.39 0.67
N GLU A 98 12.79 10.38 0.21
CA GLU A 98 13.65 11.23 1.05
C GLU A 98 12.83 12.02 2.07
N GLU A 99 11.74 12.65 1.66
CA GLU A 99 10.89 13.42 2.57
C GLU A 99 10.24 12.52 3.63
N VAL A 100 9.77 11.34 3.25
CA VAL A 100 9.23 10.35 4.21
C VAL A 100 10.31 9.90 5.18
N ALA A 101 11.52 9.59 4.71
CA ALA A 101 12.64 9.19 5.57
C ALA A 101 13.00 10.32 6.55
N ASN A 102 13.11 11.56 6.08
CA ASN A 102 13.40 12.73 6.91
C ASN A 102 12.31 13.00 7.95
N ARG A 103 11.05 12.79 7.62
CA ARG A 103 9.93 12.90 8.59
C ARG A 103 9.99 11.82 9.64
N ILE A 104 10.31 10.60 9.25
CA ILE A 104 10.44 9.47 10.17
C ILE A 104 11.59 9.73 11.14
N ASP A 105 12.74 10.19 10.66
CA ASP A 105 13.90 10.53 11.50
C ASP A 105 13.57 11.63 12.51
N ARG A 106 12.83 12.66 12.10
CA ARG A 106 12.37 13.72 13.02
C ARG A 106 11.42 13.19 14.09
N ILE A 107 10.48 12.30 13.73
CA ILE A 107 9.55 11.69 14.68
C ILE A 107 10.29 10.76 15.65
N THR A 108 11.24 9.98 15.15
CA THR A 108 12.03 9.03 15.94
C THR A 108 12.97 9.76 16.91
N SER A 109 13.52 10.91 16.55
CA SER A 109 14.35 11.75 17.42
C SER A 109 13.54 12.40 18.56
N LEU A 110 12.22 12.53 18.40
CA LEU A 110 11.30 13.12 19.38
C LEU A 110 10.69 12.10 20.35
N SER A 111 10.73 10.79 20.06
CA SER A 111 10.16 9.75 20.92
C SER A 111 10.90 8.42 20.79
N PRO A 112 11.60 7.97 21.85
CA PRO A 112 12.36 6.71 21.83
C PRO A 112 11.51 5.44 21.73
N HIS A 113 10.18 5.54 21.87
CA HIS A 113 9.26 4.39 21.80
C HIS A 113 8.71 4.07 20.39
N SER A 114 9.01 4.89 19.39
CA SER A 114 8.50 4.71 18.02
C SER A 114 9.33 3.78 17.13
N SER A 115 10.46 3.27 17.62
CA SER A 115 11.38 2.40 16.84
C SER A 115 10.78 1.05 16.42
N ILE A 116 9.74 0.58 17.10
CA ILE A 116 9.14 -0.74 16.85
C ILE A 116 8.31 -0.74 15.56
N VAL A 117 7.67 0.36 15.22
CA VAL A 117 6.80 0.46 14.01
C VAL A 117 7.63 0.48 12.73
N LEU A 118 8.83 1.06 12.76
CA LEU A 118 9.75 1.13 11.61
C LEU A 118 10.33 -0.24 11.22
N LEU A 119 10.63 -1.09 12.22
CA LEU A 119 11.16 -2.44 12.00
C LEU A 119 10.15 -3.34 11.24
N ILE A 120 8.86 -3.14 11.44
CA ILE A 120 7.81 -3.93 10.78
C ILE A 120 7.70 -3.55 9.30
N ILE A 121 7.85 -2.27 8.95
CA ILE A 121 7.77 -1.80 7.56
C ILE A 121 9.01 -2.21 6.76
N LEU A 122 10.19 -2.19 7.36
CA LEU A 122 11.46 -2.54 6.70
C LEU A 122 11.70 -4.05 6.60
N SER A 123 11.16 -4.86 7.51
CA SER A 123 11.28 -6.33 7.44
C SER A 123 10.40 -6.96 6.36
N SER A 124 9.37 -6.26 5.90
CA SER A 124 8.48 -6.71 4.80
C SER A 124 9.09 -6.56 3.40
N GLN A 125 10.30 -5.97 3.28
CA GLN A 125 10.97 -5.72 1.99
C GLN A 125 12.05 -6.75 1.63
N ARG A 126 12.17 -7.84 2.41
CA ARG A 126 13.07 -8.95 2.06
C ARG A 126 12.25 -10.18 1.67
N VAL A 127 11.81 -10.20 0.45
CA VAL A 127 11.72 -11.42 -0.38
C VAL A 127 12.00 -11.02 -1.81
#